data_969d0938fc590155667cb4d87199f9d5
#
_entry.id   969d0938fc590155667cb4d87199f9d5
#
_cell.length_a   1.000
_cell.length_b   1.000
_cell.length_c   1.000
_cell.angle_alpha   90.00
_cell.angle_beta   90.00
_cell.angle_gamma   90.00
#
_symmetry.space_group_name_H-M   'P 1'
#
loop_
_entity.id
_entity.type
_entity.pdbx_description
1 polymer ?
#
loop_
_entity_poly.entity_id
_entity_poly.type
_entity_poly.pdbx_seq_one_letter_code
_entity_poly.pdbx_strand_id
1 'polypeptide(L)'
;MIDAGFWFEPVEFESRTLGGAITAEEIHTIAAVARSELTGAFTGLNIRFSNRRDLTYRVRVVQELRDMRVRWKTGVPAESRAVPGFGGQGSVSFSWLASAAVAYAPDGADRASIVDAIGRGIGRAAVHEFAHLLLPRANIDDASDINSYEYRSAARSEQYFGELRWGRVRPLLRERIPTCAE
;
A
#
# COMPACT_ATOMS: atom_id res chain seq x y z
N MET A 1 -9.53 -19.70 3.49
CA MET A 1 -8.78 -18.74 2.65
C MET A 1 -9.54 -17.44 2.60
N ILE A 2 -8.86 -16.30 2.74
CA ILE A 2 -9.45 -14.97 2.58
C ILE A 2 -9.18 -14.51 1.15
N ASP A 3 -10.23 -14.09 0.43
CA ASP A 3 -10.07 -13.40 -0.85
C ASP A 3 -10.14 -11.89 -0.64
N ALA A 4 -9.13 -11.16 -1.13
CA ALA A 4 -8.98 -9.72 -0.99
C ALA A 4 -8.81 -9.04 -2.35
N GLY A 5 -9.40 -7.87 -2.52
CA GLY A 5 -9.35 -7.08 -3.75
C GLY A 5 -8.27 -6.01 -3.69
N PHE A 6 -7.38 -5.98 -4.70
CA PHE A 6 -6.42 -4.90 -4.89
C PHE A 6 -6.37 -4.50 -6.36
N TRP A 7 -6.69 -3.24 -6.69
CA TRP A 7 -6.71 -2.75 -8.06
C TRP A 7 -6.36 -1.28 -8.18
N PHE A 8 -5.97 -0.88 -9.37
CA PHE A 8 -5.84 0.52 -9.78
C PHE A 8 -7.15 0.98 -10.40
N GLU A 9 -7.62 2.16 -10.05
CA GLU A 9 -8.80 2.76 -10.71
C GLU A 9 -8.48 3.00 -12.20
N PRO A 10 -9.48 2.88 -13.10
CA PRO A 10 -9.29 3.06 -14.53
C PRO A 10 -9.25 4.56 -14.90
N VAL A 11 -8.25 5.26 -14.41
CA VAL A 11 -8.02 6.68 -14.66
C VAL A 11 -6.60 6.88 -15.18
N GLU A 12 -6.35 8.00 -15.85
CA GLU A 12 -4.99 8.41 -16.18
C GLU A 12 -4.28 8.85 -14.91
N PHE A 13 -3.13 8.22 -14.63
CA PHE A 13 -2.30 8.58 -13.51
C PHE A 13 -1.25 9.60 -13.91
N GLU A 14 -1.12 10.63 -13.11
CA GLU A 14 -0.17 11.72 -13.31
C GLU A 14 0.71 11.93 -12.09
N SER A 15 1.95 12.32 -12.33
CA SER A 15 2.86 12.77 -11.30
C SER A 15 3.57 14.05 -11.76
N ARG A 16 3.29 15.16 -11.09
CA ARG A 16 3.97 16.43 -11.38
C ARG A 16 5.48 16.35 -11.17
N THR A 17 5.90 15.59 -10.18
CA THR A 17 7.32 15.40 -9.85
C THR A 17 8.06 14.54 -10.88
N LEU A 18 7.36 13.69 -11.64
CA LEU A 18 7.90 12.92 -12.75
C LEU A 18 7.71 13.58 -14.11
N GLY A 19 7.17 14.81 -14.14
CA GLY A 19 7.01 15.55 -15.38
C GLY A 19 5.71 15.28 -16.13
N GLY A 20 4.63 14.83 -15.44
CA GLY A 20 3.29 14.73 -16.05
C GLY A 20 2.70 13.33 -16.08
N ALA A 21 2.14 12.94 -17.23
CA ALA A 21 1.49 11.64 -17.40
C ALA A 21 2.46 10.47 -17.25
N ILE A 22 1.97 9.43 -16.64
CA ILE A 22 2.68 8.13 -16.50
C ILE A 22 2.26 7.27 -17.70
N THR A 23 3.22 6.69 -18.39
CA THR A 23 2.91 5.84 -19.55
C THR A 23 2.18 4.56 -19.13
N ALA A 24 1.47 3.94 -20.07
CA ALA A 24 0.78 2.68 -19.82
C ALA A 24 1.74 1.56 -19.39
N GLU A 25 2.96 1.54 -19.94
CA GLU A 25 4.01 0.59 -19.55
C GLU A 25 4.50 0.82 -18.12
N GLU A 26 4.71 2.08 -17.73
CA GLU A 26 5.08 2.44 -16.37
C GLU A 26 3.98 2.08 -15.37
N ILE A 27 2.70 2.33 -15.70
CA ILE A 27 1.57 1.90 -14.85
C ILE A 27 1.54 0.38 -14.71
N HIS A 28 1.80 -0.35 -15.78
CA HIS A 28 1.88 -1.81 -15.73
C HIS A 28 3.00 -2.27 -14.77
N THR A 29 4.18 -1.69 -14.88
CA THR A 29 5.33 -1.96 -14.00
C THR A 29 5.00 -1.63 -12.55
N ILE A 30 4.48 -0.42 -12.29
CA ILE A 30 4.06 0.02 -10.95
C ILE A 30 3.05 -0.97 -10.34
N ALA A 31 2.04 -1.37 -11.11
CA ALA A 31 1.01 -2.29 -10.65
C ALA A 31 1.58 -3.70 -10.36
N ALA A 32 2.50 -4.17 -11.19
CA ALA A 32 3.17 -5.46 -10.99
C ALA A 32 4.03 -5.46 -9.73
N VAL A 33 4.86 -4.43 -9.53
CA VAL A 33 5.70 -4.26 -8.33
C VAL A 33 4.83 -4.14 -7.09
N ALA A 34 3.79 -3.30 -7.11
CA ALA A 34 2.89 -3.14 -5.97
C ALA A 34 2.20 -4.45 -5.58
N ARG A 35 1.78 -5.25 -6.56
CA ARG A 35 1.19 -6.56 -6.31
C ARG A 35 2.19 -7.57 -5.75
N SER A 36 3.43 -7.54 -6.24
CA SER A 36 4.52 -8.39 -5.74
C SER A 36 4.83 -8.09 -4.26
N GLU A 37 4.97 -6.82 -3.89
CA GLU A 37 5.17 -6.38 -2.51
C GLU A 37 4.01 -6.83 -1.61
N LEU A 38 2.77 -6.59 -2.05
CA LEU A 38 1.58 -6.99 -1.31
C LEU A 38 1.52 -8.50 -1.09
N THR A 39 1.72 -9.29 -2.14
CA THR A 39 1.70 -10.76 -2.05
C THR A 39 2.84 -11.28 -1.18
N GLY A 40 4.04 -10.73 -1.36
CA GLY A 40 5.23 -11.08 -0.58
C GLY A 40 5.05 -10.85 0.91
N ALA A 41 4.49 -9.70 1.30
CA ALA A 41 4.23 -9.37 2.71
C ALA A 41 3.29 -10.35 3.41
N PHE A 42 2.34 -10.94 2.70
CA PHE A 42 1.38 -11.91 3.23
C PHE A 42 1.74 -13.38 2.94
N THR A 43 2.95 -13.65 2.45
CA THR A 43 3.42 -15.03 2.20
C THR A 43 3.28 -15.90 3.44
N GLY A 44 2.79 -17.14 3.25
CA GLY A 44 2.53 -18.10 4.33
C GLY A 44 1.23 -17.85 5.11
N LEU A 45 0.43 -16.87 4.72
CA LEU A 45 -0.93 -16.69 5.22
C LEU A 45 -1.95 -17.13 4.15
N ASN A 46 -3.07 -17.69 4.58
CA ASN A 46 -4.12 -18.17 3.68
C ASN A 46 -4.99 -17.02 3.17
N ILE A 47 -4.36 -16.10 2.44
CA ILE A 47 -4.98 -14.94 1.79
C ILE A 47 -4.57 -14.88 0.32
N ARG A 48 -5.51 -14.54 -0.57
CA ARG A 48 -5.30 -14.38 -2.00
C ARG A 48 -5.75 -13.00 -2.45
N PHE A 49 -4.90 -12.31 -3.20
CA PHE A 49 -5.19 -11.00 -3.79
C PHE A 49 -5.60 -11.11 -5.25
N SER A 50 -6.61 -10.37 -5.66
CA SER A 50 -7.12 -10.33 -7.04
C SER A 50 -7.59 -8.92 -7.40
N ASN A 51 -7.96 -8.71 -8.68
CA ASN A 51 -8.52 -7.42 -9.16
C ASN A 51 -10.02 -7.27 -8.88
N ARG A 52 -10.64 -8.21 -8.19
CA ARG A 52 -12.07 -8.16 -7.91
C ARG A 52 -12.40 -7.01 -6.97
N ARG A 53 -13.47 -6.28 -7.29
CA ARG A 53 -13.90 -5.08 -6.57
C ARG A 53 -15.05 -5.34 -5.60
N ASP A 54 -15.65 -6.51 -5.67
CA ASP A 54 -16.82 -6.95 -4.91
C ASP A 54 -16.46 -7.76 -3.65
N LEU A 55 -15.17 -7.86 -3.31
CA LEU A 55 -14.72 -8.63 -2.17
C LEU A 55 -14.87 -7.88 -0.85
N THR A 56 -15.00 -8.64 0.23
CA THR A 56 -15.18 -8.13 1.60
C THR A 56 -14.06 -7.22 2.07
N TYR A 57 -12.81 -7.60 1.77
CA TYR A 57 -11.62 -6.80 2.06
C TYR A 57 -11.07 -6.26 0.74
N ARG A 58 -10.94 -4.95 0.63
CA ARG A 58 -10.53 -4.34 -0.64
C ARG A 58 -9.76 -3.04 -0.43
N VAL A 59 -8.73 -2.86 -1.25
CA VAL A 59 -7.94 -1.62 -1.34
C VAL A 59 -7.81 -1.23 -2.80
N ARG A 60 -8.03 0.03 -3.10
CA ARG A 60 -7.88 0.61 -4.44
C ARG A 60 -6.81 1.67 -4.48
N VAL A 61 -6.15 1.79 -5.63
CA VAL A 61 -5.25 2.90 -5.92
C VAL A 61 -6.03 3.97 -6.70
N VAL A 62 -6.01 5.18 -6.19
CA VAL A 62 -6.67 6.35 -6.79
C VAL A 62 -5.63 7.41 -7.11
N GLN A 63 -5.94 8.34 -8.02
CA GLN A 63 -5.02 9.42 -8.37
C GLN A 63 -4.66 10.26 -7.13
N GLU A 64 -5.63 10.69 -6.36
CA GLU A 64 -5.43 11.56 -5.21
C GLU A 64 -6.41 11.23 -4.08
N LEU A 65 -5.93 11.25 -2.84
CA LEU A 65 -6.75 11.21 -1.64
C LEU A 65 -6.65 12.56 -0.93
N ARG A 66 -7.81 13.12 -0.58
CA ARG A 66 -7.91 14.33 0.22
C ARG A 66 -8.46 13.97 1.59
N ASP A 67 -7.76 14.38 2.64
CA ASP A 67 -8.28 14.26 3.99
C ASP A 67 -9.49 15.19 4.15
N MET A 68 -10.69 14.64 4.05
CA MET A 68 -11.95 15.38 4.21
C MET A 68 -12.17 15.92 5.64
N ARG A 69 -11.38 15.45 6.60
CA ARG A 69 -11.48 15.87 8.01
C ARG A 69 -10.68 17.15 8.30
N VAL A 70 -9.72 17.46 7.46
CA VAL A 70 -8.85 18.62 7.65
C VAL A 70 -8.83 19.47 6.37
N ARG A 71 -9.55 20.56 6.39
CA ARG A 71 -9.72 21.49 5.25
C ARG A 71 -8.42 21.98 4.58
N TRP A 72 -7.27 21.79 5.25
CA TRP A 72 -5.97 22.35 4.86
C TRP A 72 -4.88 21.31 4.60
N LYS A 73 -5.15 20.03 4.82
CA LYS A 73 -4.16 18.99 4.50
C LYS A 73 -4.24 18.63 3.02
N THR A 74 -3.18 18.96 2.33
CA THR A 74 -2.82 18.36 1.05
C THR A 74 -2.62 16.87 1.24
N GLY A 75 -3.44 16.06 0.60
CA GLY A 75 -3.31 14.63 0.41
C GLY A 75 -2.79 13.76 1.55
N VAL A 76 -3.33 12.58 1.67
CA VAL A 76 -2.81 11.51 2.55
C VAL A 76 -2.31 10.36 1.69
N PRO A 77 -1.30 9.58 2.16
CA PRO A 77 -0.75 8.47 1.40
C PRO A 77 -1.77 7.34 1.21
N ALA A 78 -2.52 7.04 2.26
CA ALA A 78 -3.53 5.99 2.25
C ALA A 78 -4.54 6.21 3.39
N GLU A 79 -5.68 5.55 3.28
CA GLU A 79 -6.69 5.48 4.33
C GLU A 79 -7.49 4.19 4.22
N SER A 80 -7.99 3.68 5.33
CA SER A 80 -8.92 2.56 5.33
C SER A 80 -10.02 2.71 6.37
N ARG A 81 -11.14 2.02 6.11
CA ARG A 81 -12.25 1.90 7.04
C ARG A 81 -12.67 0.45 7.13
N ALA A 82 -12.45 -0.13 8.28
CA ALA A 82 -12.92 -1.48 8.60
C ALA A 82 -14.22 -1.44 9.41
N VAL A 83 -15.10 -2.41 9.15
CA VAL A 83 -16.27 -2.67 9.96
C VAL A 83 -16.09 -4.07 10.58
N PRO A 84 -15.92 -4.17 11.91
CA PRO A 84 -15.67 -5.44 12.57
C PRO A 84 -16.72 -6.48 12.21
N GLY A 85 -16.30 -7.65 11.72
CA GLY A 85 -17.19 -8.74 11.27
C GLY A 85 -17.71 -8.61 9.84
N PHE A 86 -17.63 -7.45 9.19
CA PHE A 86 -18.18 -7.21 7.85
C PHE A 86 -17.11 -6.90 6.79
N GLY A 87 -15.83 -6.77 7.19
CA GLY A 87 -14.75 -6.42 6.27
C GLY A 87 -14.45 -4.93 6.21
N GLY A 88 -14.00 -4.45 5.06
CA GLY A 88 -13.67 -3.04 4.91
C GLY A 88 -13.05 -2.67 3.57
N GLN A 89 -12.85 -1.38 3.41
CA GLN A 89 -12.24 -0.82 2.20
C GLN A 89 -11.17 0.20 2.54
N GLY A 90 -10.13 0.25 1.69
CA GLY A 90 -9.07 1.23 1.76
C GLY A 90 -8.84 1.88 0.40
N SER A 91 -8.11 2.98 0.44
CA SER A 91 -7.66 3.70 -0.74
C SER A 91 -6.21 4.14 -0.55
N VAL A 92 -5.43 4.10 -1.61
CA VAL A 92 -4.02 4.50 -1.66
C VAL A 92 -3.86 5.61 -2.69
N SER A 93 -3.18 6.70 -2.33
CA SER A 93 -2.96 7.85 -3.19
C SER A 93 -1.74 7.67 -4.08
N PHE A 94 -1.95 7.59 -5.39
CA PHE A 94 -0.87 7.52 -6.36
C PHE A 94 0.01 8.77 -6.33
N SER A 95 -0.59 9.96 -6.47
CA SER A 95 0.17 11.22 -6.57
C SER A 95 1.03 11.51 -5.35
N TRP A 96 0.51 11.19 -4.16
CA TRP A 96 1.24 11.37 -2.92
C TRP A 96 2.47 10.45 -2.87
N LEU A 97 2.29 9.16 -3.13
CA LEU A 97 3.37 8.16 -3.07
C LEU A 97 4.39 8.34 -4.19
N ALA A 98 3.94 8.74 -5.39
CA ALA A 98 4.84 9.07 -6.49
C ALA A 98 5.72 10.29 -6.14
N SER A 99 5.14 11.33 -5.56
CA SER A 99 5.90 12.50 -5.12
C SER A 99 6.90 12.16 -4.02
N ALA A 100 6.52 11.33 -3.06
CA ALA A 100 7.41 10.88 -2.00
C ALA A 100 8.53 9.96 -2.53
N ALA A 101 8.24 9.05 -3.47
CA ALA A 101 9.27 8.22 -4.10
C ALA A 101 10.37 9.07 -4.78
N VAL A 102 9.98 10.15 -5.47
CA VAL A 102 10.94 11.11 -6.04
C VAL A 102 11.72 11.85 -4.95
N ALA A 103 11.04 12.31 -3.90
CA ALA A 103 11.67 13.09 -2.82
C ALA A 103 12.69 12.27 -2.00
N TYR A 104 12.50 10.96 -1.90
CA TYR A 104 13.40 10.03 -1.18
C TYR A 104 14.34 9.26 -2.10
N ALA A 105 14.29 9.51 -3.42
CA ALA A 105 15.19 8.85 -4.36
C ALA A 105 16.66 9.16 -4.04
N PRO A 106 17.54 8.16 -4.06
CA PRO A 106 18.96 8.39 -3.93
C PRO A 106 19.49 9.23 -5.11
N ASP A 107 20.58 9.95 -4.89
CA ASP A 107 21.22 10.76 -5.92
C ASP A 107 21.52 9.91 -7.17
N GLY A 108 21.13 10.41 -8.33
CA GLY A 108 21.36 9.74 -9.60
C GLY A 108 20.38 8.59 -9.92
N ALA A 109 19.33 8.39 -9.13
CA ALA A 109 18.30 7.43 -9.46
C ALA A 109 17.67 7.74 -10.83
N ASP A 110 17.65 6.76 -11.71
CA ASP A 110 17.00 6.87 -13.00
C ASP A 110 15.46 6.74 -12.90
N ARG A 111 14.78 7.07 -13.99
CA ARG A 111 13.30 7.01 -14.04
C ARG A 111 12.78 5.61 -13.77
N ALA A 112 13.43 4.56 -14.25
CA ALA A 112 13.02 3.18 -14.05
C ALA A 112 13.07 2.80 -12.57
N SER A 113 14.13 3.15 -11.86
CA SER A 113 14.28 2.96 -10.42
C SER A 113 13.21 3.70 -9.62
N ILE A 114 12.82 4.91 -10.06
CA ILE A 114 11.75 5.68 -9.41
C ILE A 114 10.39 5.02 -9.67
N VAL A 115 10.12 4.54 -10.89
CA VAL A 115 8.89 3.80 -11.25
C VAL A 115 8.74 2.56 -10.36
N ASP A 116 9.80 1.79 -10.17
CA ASP A 116 9.83 0.65 -9.26
C ASP A 116 9.56 1.07 -7.81
N ALA A 117 10.19 2.17 -7.36
CA ALA A 117 10.01 2.70 -6.01
C ALA A 117 8.56 3.15 -5.76
N ILE A 118 7.90 3.75 -6.76
CA ILE A 118 6.46 4.07 -6.69
C ILE A 118 5.65 2.78 -6.48
N GLY A 119 5.93 1.74 -7.25
CA GLY A 119 5.28 0.43 -7.10
C GLY A 119 5.45 -0.14 -5.70
N ARG A 120 6.69 -0.13 -5.17
CA ARG A 120 6.96 -0.56 -3.78
C ARG A 120 6.19 0.28 -2.77
N GLY A 121 6.24 1.61 -2.89
CA GLY A 121 5.53 2.53 -2.00
C GLY A 121 4.02 2.26 -1.94
N ILE A 122 3.39 2.05 -3.10
CA ILE A 122 1.96 1.73 -3.23
C ILE A 122 1.66 0.35 -2.63
N GLY A 123 2.44 -0.68 -2.96
CA GLY A 123 2.25 -2.03 -2.43
C GLY A 123 2.35 -2.06 -0.91
N ARG A 124 3.35 -1.39 -0.34
CA ARG A 124 3.60 -1.30 1.11
C ARG A 124 2.53 -0.49 1.84
N ALA A 125 2.04 0.59 1.23
CA ALA A 125 0.88 1.31 1.75
C ALA A 125 -0.37 0.41 1.75
N ALA A 126 -0.60 -0.37 0.69
CA ALA A 126 -1.69 -1.34 0.66
C ALA A 126 -1.53 -2.44 1.72
N VAL A 127 -0.31 -2.94 1.97
CA VAL A 127 -0.02 -3.90 3.06
C VAL A 127 -0.47 -3.34 4.41
N HIS A 128 -0.11 -2.09 4.71
CA HIS A 128 -0.49 -1.40 5.94
C HIS A 128 -2.01 -1.27 6.08
N GLU A 129 -2.69 -0.82 5.02
CA GLU A 129 -4.15 -0.69 5.02
C GLU A 129 -4.87 -2.04 5.15
N PHE A 130 -4.37 -3.10 4.49
CA PHE A 130 -4.92 -4.44 4.70
C PHE A 130 -4.75 -4.94 6.14
N ALA A 131 -3.65 -4.60 6.83
CA ALA A 131 -3.51 -4.92 8.25
C ALA A 131 -4.62 -4.27 9.09
N HIS A 132 -4.93 -2.99 8.86
CA HIS A 132 -6.07 -2.32 9.50
C HIS A 132 -7.41 -3.01 9.19
N LEU A 133 -7.63 -3.41 7.94
CA LEU A 133 -8.87 -4.08 7.54
C LEU A 133 -9.03 -5.47 8.16
N LEU A 134 -7.95 -6.23 8.25
CA LEU A 134 -7.93 -7.60 8.77
C LEU A 134 -7.95 -7.65 10.30
N LEU A 135 -7.39 -6.62 10.95
CA LEU A 135 -7.24 -6.50 12.40
C LEU A 135 -7.89 -5.20 12.92
N PRO A 136 -9.20 -4.98 12.73
CA PRO A 136 -9.85 -3.68 12.98
C PRO A 136 -9.87 -3.24 14.45
N ARG A 137 -9.47 -4.11 15.38
CA ARG A 137 -9.37 -3.81 16.82
C ARG A 137 -7.93 -3.70 17.32
N ALA A 138 -6.95 -4.01 16.48
CA ALA A 138 -5.54 -3.91 16.85
C ALA A 138 -5.02 -2.49 16.58
N ASN A 139 -4.10 -2.05 17.43
CA ASN A 139 -3.31 -0.86 17.11
C ASN A 139 -2.21 -1.26 16.15
N ILE A 140 -2.40 -0.97 14.86
CA ILE A 140 -1.45 -1.28 13.80
C ILE A 140 -0.31 -0.27 13.79
N ASP A 141 -0.64 1.03 13.93
CA ASP A 141 0.34 2.11 13.80
C ASP A 141 1.47 1.99 14.82
N ASP A 142 2.68 1.98 14.34
CA ASP A 142 3.90 1.96 15.14
C ASP A 142 4.81 3.14 14.74
N ALA A 143 5.60 3.61 15.67
CA ALA A 143 6.61 4.63 15.45
C ALA A 143 8.02 4.18 15.88
N SER A 144 8.16 2.93 16.34
CA SER A 144 9.40 2.43 16.92
C SER A 144 10.34 1.78 15.90
N ASP A 145 9.81 1.11 14.85
CA ASP A 145 10.61 0.45 13.82
C ASP A 145 10.32 1.03 12.44
N ILE A 146 11.22 1.90 11.95
CA ILE A 146 11.14 2.53 10.64
C ILE A 146 11.18 1.51 9.48
N ASN A 147 11.68 0.30 9.69
CA ASN A 147 11.74 -0.77 8.69
C ASN A 147 10.53 -1.73 8.77
N SER A 148 9.47 -1.33 9.47
CA SER A 148 8.27 -2.13 9.61
C SER A 148 7.16 -1.71 8.64
N TYR A 149 6.36 -2.69 8.15
CA TYR A 149 5.06 -2.42 7.50
C TYR A 149 4.07 -1.71 8.42
N GLU A 150 4.29 -1.77 9.73
CA GLU A 150 3.44 -1.18 10.78
C GLU A 150 3.77 0.29 11.02
N TYR A 151 4.87 0.80 10.47
CA TYR A 151 5.28 2.16 10.71
C TYR A 151 4.24 3.15 10.17
N ARG A 152 3.80 4.06 11.06
CA ARG A 152 2.66 4.96 10.87
C ARG A 152 2.80 6.01 9.76
N SER A 153 3.99 6.12 9.12
CA SER A 153 4.24 7.13 8.09
C SER A 153 4.87 6.53 6.84
N ALA A 154 4.32 6.85 5.69
CA ALA A 154 4.92 6.56 4.40
C ALA A 154 5.95 7.62 3.95
N ALA A 155 6.13 8.72 4.72
CA ALA A 155 7.12 9.76 4.46
C ALA A 155 8.50 9.36 4.98
N ARG A 156 9.13 8.38 4.35
CA ARG A 156 10.44 7.83 4.71
C ARG A 156 11.08 7.11 3.53
N SER A 157 12.40 7.09 3.47
CA SER A 157 13.14 6.42 2.39
C SER A 157 12.88 4.91 2.36
N GLU A 158 12.78 4.28 3.51
CA GLU A 158 12.58 2.83 3.67
C GLU A 158 11.29 2.34 3.02
N GLN A 159 10.27 3.21 2.94
CA GLN A 159 9.00 2.92 2.26
C GLN A 159 9.19 2.61 0.77
N TYR A 160 10.22 3.16 0.14
CA TYR A 160 10.45 3.11 -1.31
C TYR A 160 11.71 2.31 -1.67
N PHE A 161 12.77 2.44 -0.89
CA PHE A 161 14.10 1.94 -1.22
C PHE A 161 14.67 0.95 -0.19
N GLY A 162 14.08 0.86 1.00
CA GLY A 162 14.52 -0.08 2.04
C GLY A 162 13.89 -1.46 1.91
N GLU A 163 14.21 -2.33 2.87
CA GLU A 163 13.55 -3.61 3.10
C GLU A 163 12.60 -3.49 4.29
N LEU A 164 11.33 -3.85 4.10
CA LEU A 164 10.35 -3.83 5.17
C LEU A 164 10.03 -5.24 5.65
N ARG A 165 9.70 -5.33 6.94
CA ARG A 165 9.31 -6.58 7.60
C ARG A 165 8.10 -6.36 8.50
N TRP A 166 7.42 -7.44 8.82
CA TRP A 166 6.44 -7.42 9.89
C TRP A 166 7.13 -7.43 11.26
N GLY A 167 6.61 -6.64 12.18
CA GLY A 167 6.95 -6.66 13.59
C GLY A 167 5.90 -7.41 14.42
N ARG A 168 5.32 -6.69 15.38
CA ARG A 168 4.34 -7.20 16.37
C ARG A 168 2.98 -7.62 15.77
N VAL A 169 2.64 -7.16 14.57
CA VAL A 169 1.34 -7.46 13.93
C VAL A 169 1.35 -8.83 13.25
N ARG A 170 2.51 -9.37 12.86
CA ARG A 170 2.59 -10.67 12.19
C ARG A 170 1.96 -11.84 12.97
N PRO A 171 2.19 -12.00 14.29
CA PRO A 171 1.51 -13.03 15.09
C PRO A 171 -0.01 -12.87 15.07
N LEU A 172 -0.54 -11.64 15.20
CA LEU A 172 -1.96 -11.36 15.17
C LEU A 172 -2.60 -11.71 13.80
N LEU A 173 -1.87 -11.44 12.71
CA LEU A 173 -2.31 -11.85 11.37
C LEU A 173 -2.40 -13.37 11.24
N ARG A 174 -1.44 -14.12 11.81
CA ARG A 174 -1.45 -15.59 11.83
C ARG A 174 -2.62 -16.17 12.63
N GLU A 175 -2.98 -15.55 13.74
CA GLU A 175 -4.15 -15.93 14.54
C GLU A 175 -5.46 -15.67 13.76
N ARG A 176 -5.51 -14.55 13.04
CA ARG A 176 -6.71 -14.14 12.28
C ARG A 176 -6.87 -14.86 10.95
N ILE A 177 -5.76 -15.16 10.29
CA ILE A 177 -5.70 -15.82 8.98
C ILE A 177 -4.91 -17.12 9.17
N PRO A 178 -5.57 -18.27 9.24
CA PRO A 178 -4.88 -19.55 9.36
C PRO A 178 -3.81 -19.70 8.27
N THR A 179 -2.67 -20.28 8.64
CA THR A 179 -1.64 -20.66 7.68
C THR A 179 -2.20 -21.69 6.70
N CYS A 180 -1.70 -21.72 5.47
CA CYS A 180 -1.94 -22.84 4.59
C CYS A 180 -1.43 -24.10 5.31
N ALA A 181 -2.26 -25.13 5.43
CA ALA A 181 -1.79 -26.43 5.85
C ALA A 181 -0.76 -26.90 4.80
N GLU A 182 0.44 -27.28 5.25
CA GLU A 182 1.46 -27.91 4.42
C GLU A 182 0.97 -29.25 3.87
#